data_fc83da787e8383fa1277b28dcfba3a49
#
_entry.id   fc83da787e8383fa1277b28dcfba3a49
#
_cell.length_a   1.000
_cell.length_b   1.000
_cell.length_c   1.000
_cell.angle_alpha   90.00
_cell.angle_beta   90.00
_cell.angle_gamma   90.00
#
_symmetry.space_group_name_H-M   'P 1'
#
loop_
_entity.id
_entity.type
_entity.pdbx_description
1 polymer ?
#
loop_
_entity_poly.entity_id
_entity_poly.type
_entity_poly.pdbx_seq_one_letter_code
_entity_poly.pdbx_strand_id
1 'polypeptide(L)'
;MNNKFMQTTAGTVLALLMLFGASQIFVSGQEKESVGSPESSERPQGSIEGVWQTTVTQRNCQTGDAIKTSRGLVAYHAGGPISETSTALPPALRSPGFGVWEKEGHSTYSASFMFQRFSPDGTFTGTQKITSTIVVGGRGSTYNTNTSIQVFDANNNLLGTGCATATATRFE
;
A
#
# COMPACT_ATOMS: atom_id res chain seq x y z
N MET A 1 -43.62 -42.72 -21.99
CA MET A 1 -44.73 -41.76 -22.20
C MET A 1 -44.08 -40.41 -22.40
N ASN A 2 -43.86 -40.04 -23.66
CA ASN A 2 -44.56 -39.00 -24.43
C ASN A 2 -44.69 -37.67 -23.70
N ASN A 3 -44.08 -36.54 -24.12
CA ASN A 3 -44.45 -35.82 -25.31
C ASN A 3 -43.38 -34.77 -25.71
N LYS A 4 -43.17 -34.75 -27.03
CA LYS A 4 -42.60 -33.63 -27.82
C LYS A 4 -43.53 -32.41 -27.74
N PHE A 5 -42.94 -31.20 -27.71
CA PHE A 5 -43.50 -30.07 -28.44
C PHE A 5 -42.37 -29.20 -29.02
N MET A 6 -42.36 -29.25 -30.31
CA MET A 6 -41.55 -28.44 -31.22
C MET A 6 -42.47 -27.29 -31.68
N GLN A 7 -42.05 -26.06 -31.49
CA GLN A 7 -42.61 -24.95 -32.25
C GLN A 7 -41.53 -23.97 -32.70
N THR A 8 -41.33 -24.03 -33.96
CA THR A 8 -40.69 -23.06 -34.83
C THR A 8 -41.60 -21.86 -34.99
N THR A 9 -41.10 -20.64 -34.89
CA THR A 9 -41.66 -19.49 -35.59
C THR A 9 -40.52 -18.63 -36.16
N ALA A 10 -40.70 -18.41 -37.44
CA ALA A 10 -39.88 -17.68 -38.36
C ALA A 10 -40.03 -16.15 -38.22
N GLY A 11 -39.00 -15.44 -38.58
CA GLY A 11 -39.11 -14.23 -39.38
C GLY A 11 -39.21 -12.90 -38.64
N THR A 12 -38.17 -12.10 -38.73
CA THR A 12 -38.30 -10.80 -39.42
C THR A 12 -36.89 -10.18 -39.55
N VAL A 13 -36.39 -10.12 -40.75
CA VAL A 13 -35.23 -9.33 -41.16
C VAL A 13 -35.66 -7.87 -41.19
N LEU A 14 -35.12 -7.05 -40.32
CA LEU A 14 -35.26 -5.60 -40.42
C LEU A 14 -33.90 -5.01 -40.80
N ALA A 15 -33.75 -4.72 -42.09
CA ALA A 15 -32.62 -3.97 -42.61
C ALA A 15 -32.74 -2.50 -42.18
N LEU A 16 -31.87 -2.05 -41.29
CA LEU A 16 -31.71 -0.62 -41.01
C LEU A 16 -30.51 -0.09 -41.75
N LEU A 17 -30.80 0.67 -42.81
CA LEU A 17 -29.86 1.53 -43.53
C LEU A 17 -29.29 2.58 -42.55
N MET A 18 -28.02 2.44 -42.19
CA MET A 18 -27.27 3.50 -41.52
C MET A 18 -26.71 4.44 -42.53
N LEU A 19 -27.30 5.64 -42.60
CA LEU A 19 -26.78 6.78 -43.32
C LEU A 19 -25.44 7.20 -42.69
N PHE A 20 -24.37 7.03 -43.41
CA PHE A 20 -23.04 7.57 -43.07
C PHE A 20 -23.06 9.11 -43.24
N GLY A 21 -23.27 9.79 -42.13
CA GLY A 21 -22.98 11.22 -42.02
C GLY A 21 -21.46 11.41 -41.86
N ALA A 22 -20.77 11.80 -42.92
CA ALA A 22 -19.38 12.21 -42.87
C ALA A 22 -19.26 13.57 -42.12
N SER A 23 -18.99 13.51 -40.82
CA SER A 23 -18.56 14.70 -40.07
C SER A 23 -17.07 14.91 -40.29
N GLN A 24 -16.73 15.88 -41.13
CA GLN A 24 -15.35 16.35 -41.27
C GLN A 24 -14.95 17.08 -39.98
N ILE A 25 -14.12 16.46 -39.17
CA ILE A 25 -13.46 17.09 -38.03
C ILE A 25 -12.34 17.94 -38.63
N PHE A 26 -12.52 19.27 -38.66
CA PHE A 26 -11.46 20.23 -38.88
C PHE A 26 -10.50 20.11 -37.67
N VAL A 27 -9.35 19.49 -37.86
CA VAL A 27 -8.22 19.61 -36.95
C VAL A 27 -7.53 20.95 -37.28
N SER A 28 -7.98 21.98 -36.61
CA SER A 28 -7.28 23.28 -36.57
C SER A 28 -6.54 23.38 -35.25
N GLY A 29 -5.26 23.70 -35.31
CA GLY A 29 -4.50 24.18 -34.19
C GLY A 29 -3.48 23.17 -33.67
N GLN A 30 -2.32 23.11 -34.33
CA GLN A 30 -1.08 22.85 -33.63
C GLN A 30 -0.82 24.04 -32.70
N GLU A 31 -1.39 23.99 -31.50
CA GLU A 31 -0.79 24.72 -30.38
C GLU A 31 0.54 24.03 -30.08
N LYS A 32 1.59 24.83 -30.25
CA LYS A 32 2.94 24.51 -29.81
C LYS A 32 2.85 24.28 -28.30
N GLU A 33 2.62 23.01 -27.87
CA GLU A 33 2.85 22.66 -26.49
C GLU A 33 4.30 23.02 -26.19
N SER A 34 4.48 24.10 -25.45
CA SER A 34 5.73 24.35 -24.76
C SER A 34 5.87 23.13 -23.86
N VAL A 35 6.86 22.27 -24.14
CA VAL A 35 7.35 21.27 -23.23
C VAL A 35 7.81 22.03 -22.00
N GLY A 36 6.87 22.31 -21.10
CA GLY A 36 7.16 22.74 -19.75
C GLY A 36 8.02 21.62 -19.16
N SER A 37 9.23 21.94 -18.78
CA SER A 37 10.03 21.08 -17.92
C SER A 37 9.10 20.50 -16.86
N PRO A 38 9.18 19.18 -16.55
CA PRO A 38 8.35 18.63 -15.49
C PRO A 38 8.61 19.49 -14.26
N GLU A 39 7.58 20.24 -13.89
CA GLU A 39 7.57 21.03 -12.67
C GLU A 39 7.89 20.01 -11.57
N SER A 40 9.08 20.11 -11.01
CA SER A 40 9.44 19.32 -9.85
C SER A 40 8.43 19.73 -8.79
N SER A 41 7.38 18.94 -8.63
CA SER A 41 6.37 19.15 -7.61
C SER A 41 7.11 19.15 -6.28
N GLU A 42 7.44 20.35 -5.78
CA GLU A 42 8.04 20.51 -4.46
C GLU A 42 7.10 19.81 -3.46
N ARG A 43 7.58 18.70 -2.93
CA ARG A 43 6.81 17.96 -1.93
C ARG A 43 6.55 18.91 -0.76
N PRO A 44 5.33 18.97 -0.23
CA PRO A 44 5.06 19.79 0.94
C PRO A 44 6.05 19.44 2.05
N GLN A 45 6.69 20.45 2.64
CA GLN A 45 7.60 20.24 3.77
C GLN A 45 6.86 19.46 4.86
N GLY A 46 7.48 18.35 5.32
CA GLY A 46 6.88 17.48 6.33
C GLY A 46 5.95 16.39 5.80
N SER A 47 5.77 16.25 4.46
CA SER A 47 5.03 15.10 3.91
C SER A 47 5.74 13.79 4.21
N ILE A 48 4.97 12.77 4.61
CA ILE A 48 5.47 11.40 4.79
C ILE A 48 5.62 10.66 3.45
N GLU A 49 4.94 11.10 2.40
CA GLU A 49 4.93 10.44 1.08
C GLU A 49 6.35 10.22 0.53
N GLY A 50 6.56 9.06 -0.05
CA GLY A 50 7.85 8.64 -0.61
C GLY A 50 8.39 7.38 0.02
N VAL A 51 9.65 7.04 -0.31
CA VAL A 51 10.34 5.84 0.16
C VAL A 51 11.28 6.18 1.30
N TRP A 52 11.34 5.30 2.29
CA TRP A 52 12.10 5.49 3.51
C TRP A 52 12.91 4.25 3.86
N GLN A 53 14.16 4.45 4.25
CA GLN A 53 14.97 3.43 4.89
C GLN A 53 14.73 3.48 6.39
N THR A 54 14.34 2.35 6.99
CA THR A 54 14.00 2.29 8.41
C THR A 54 14.97 1.42 9.18
N THR A 55 15.24 1.82 10.41
CA THR A 55 15.87 0.99 11.43
C THR A 55 14.85 0.79 12.55
N VAL A 56 14.35 -0.45 12.67
CA VAL A 56 13.32 -0.83 13.64
C VAL A 56 13.99 -1.51 14.83
N THR A 57 13.71 -1.05 16.03
CA THR A 57 14.15 -1.66 17.29
C THR A 57 12.96 -2.24 18.01
N GLN A 58 12.85 -3.56 18.06
CA GLN A 58 11.89 -4.26 18.91
C GLN A 58 12.28 -4.04 20.37
N ARG A 59 11.28 -3.77 21.21
CA ARG A 59 11.49 -3.43 22.63
C ARG A 59 10.66 -4.28 23.56
N ASN A 60 11.14 -4.47 24.76
CA ASN A 60 10.31 -4.92 25.87
C ASN A 60 9.25 -3.86 26.16
N CYS A 61 7.97 -4.23 26.11
CA CYS A 61 6.88 -3.27 26.31
C CYS A 61 6.79 -2.71 27.73
N GLN A 62 7.37 -3.38 28.72
CA GLN A 62 7.32 -2.99 30.14
C GLN A 62 8.50 -2.12 30.54
N THR A 63 9.72 -2.50 30.09
CA THR A 63 10.95 -1.81 30.50
C THR A 63 11.45 -0.83 29.45
N GLY A 64 11.04 -0.97 28.18
CA GLY A 64 11.54 -0.19 27.04
C GLY A 64 12.88 -0.65 26.50
N ASP A 65 13.50 -1.69 27.10
CA ASP A 65 14.81 -2.19 26.68
C ASP A 65 14.79 -2.71 25.24
N ALA A 66 15.88 -2.47 24.52
CA ALA A 66 16.05 -2.96 23.17
C ALA A 66 16.28 -4.48 23.15
N ILE A 67 15.50 -5.21 22.36
CA ILE A 67 15.62 -6.67 22.20
C ILE A 67 16.36 -7.01 20.92
N LYS A 68 15.95 -6.43 19.79
CA LYS A 68 16.47 -6.74 18.46
C LYS A 68 16.30 -5.55 17.55
N THR A 69 17.27 -5.37 16.66
CA THR A 69 17.21 -4.35 15.59
C THR A 69 17.14 -5.02 14.23
N SER A 70 16.36 -4.43 13.32
CA SER A 70 16.21 -4.85 11.94
C SER A 70 16.15 -3.64 11.01
N ARG A 71 16.34 -3.86 9.71
CA ARG A 71 16.24 -2.82 8.68
C ARG A 71 15.01 -3.07 7.82
N GLY A 72 14.43 -2.01 7.27
CA GLY A 72 13.29 -2.09 6.36
C GLY A 72 13.29 -0.98 5.34
N LEU A 73 12.42 -1.16 4.36
CA LEU A 73 12.02 -0.14 3.39
C LEU A 73 10.51 0.03 3.50
N VAL A 74 10.06 1.27 3.56
CA VAL A 74 8.65 1.61 3.59
C VAL A 74 8.38 2.64 2.50
N ALA A 75 7.35 2.39 1.69
CA ALA A 75 6.82 3.36 0.74
C ALA A 75 5.45 3.84 1.21
N TYR A 76 5.32 5.13 1.44
CA TYR A 76 4.04 5.80 1.70
C TYR A 76 3.58 6.41 0.39
N HIS A 77 2.53 5.84 -0.21
CA HIS A 77 1.98 6.28 -1.48
C HIS A 77 0.98 7.42 -1.28
N ALA A 78 0.87 8.31 -2.26
CA ALA A 78 -0.16 9.33 -2.28
C ALA A 78 -1.56 8.69 -2.14
N GLY A 79 -2.43 9.32 -1.34
CA GLY A 79 -3.78 8.80 -1.11
C GLY A 79 -3.89 7.72 -0.03
N GLY A 80 -2.80 7.42 0.71
CA GLY A 80 -2.87 6.64 1.94
C GLY A 80 -2.33 5.19 1.91
N PRO A 81 -2.09 4.51 0.76
CA PRO A 81 -1.54 3.15 0.80
C PRO A 81 -0.09 3.10 1.32
N ILE A 82 0.27 1.93 1.91
CA ILE A 82 1.65 1.62 2.35
C ILE A 82 2.09 0.31 1.72
N SER A 83 3.36 0.27 1.32
CA SER A 83 4.10 -0.97 1.03
C SER A 83 5.33 -1.04 1.93
N GLU A 84 5.60 -2.22 2.52
CA GLU A 84 6.71 -2.39 3.45
C GLU A 84 7.42 -3.72 3.23
N THR A 85 8.74 -3.74 3.47
CA THR A 85 9.53 -4.95 3.62
C THR A 85 10.62 -4.74 4.67
N SER A 86 11.00 -5.80 5.38
CA SER A 86 12.07 -5.70 6.40
C SER A 86 12.82 -7.01 6.59
N THR A 87 13.98 -6.89 7.25
CA THR A 87 14.83 -8.02 7.63
C THR A 87 14.50 -8.58 9.02
N ALA A 88 13.36 -8.19 9.61
CA ALA A 88 12.94 -8.68 10.93
C ALA A 88 12.69 -10.21 10.95
N LEU A 89 12.20 -10.73 9.83
CA LEU A 89 12.08 -12.17 9.52
C LEU A 89 12.77 -12.46 8.18
N PRO A 90 13.28 -13.70 7.98
CA PRO A 90 13.74 -14.13 6.67
C PRO A 90 12.66 -13.97 5.58
N PRO A 91 13.02 -13.63 4.34
CA PRO A 91 12.04 -13.41 3.26
C PRO A 91 11.12 -14.60 3.00
N ALA A 92 11.60 -15.85 3.20
CA ALA A 92 10.79 -17.05 3.06
C ALA A 92 9.71 -17.19 4.14
N LEU A 93 9.82 -16.48 5.27
CA LEU A 93 8.92 -16.59 6.41
C LEU A 93 7.91 -15.45 6.50
N ARG A 94 7.92 -14.53 5.55
CA ARG A 94 6.96 -13.40 5.51
C ARG A 94 6.70 -12.93 4.08
N SER A 95 5.49 -12.40 3.85
CA SER A 95 5.20 -11.59 2.66
C SER A 95 5.70 -10.15 2.83
N PRO A 96 5.70 -9.32 1.76
CA PRO A 96 5.64 -7.87 1.91
C PRO A 96 4.45 -7.46 2.77
N GLY A 97 4.57 -6.31 3.45
CA GLY A 97 3.51 -5.70 4.21
C GLY A 97 2.73 -4.69 3.37
N PHE A 98 1.40 -4.66 3.56
CA PHE A 98 0.50 -3.70 2.91
C PHE A 98 -0.45 -3.11 3.94
N GLY A 99 -0.82 -1.85 3.75
CA GLY A 99 -1.70 -1.17 4.67
C GLY A 99 -2.01 0.26 4.26
N VAL A 100 -2.34 1.08 5.26
CA VAL A 100 -2.76 2.46 5.08
C VAL A 100 -2.07 3.38 6.06
N TRP A 101 -1.95 4.65 5.68
CA TRP A 101 -1.51 5.73 6.54
C TRP A 101 -2.48 6.91 6.45
N GLU A 102 -2.53 7.70 7.51
CA GLU A 102 -3.36 8.89 7.61
C GLU A 102 -2.57 10.01 8.28
N LYS A 103 -2.90 11.25 7.92
CA LYS A 103 -2.32 12.44 8.53
C LYS A 103 -3.14 12.85 9.75
N GLU A 104 -2.52 12.85 10.92
CA GLU A 104 -3.16 13.21 12.19
C GLU A 104 -2.90 14.67 12.59
N GLY A 105 -1.82 15.26 12.08
CA GLY A 105 -1.42 16.63 12.43
C GLY A 105 -0.42 17.22 11.46
N HIS A 106 0.23 18.32 11.85
CA HIS A 106 1.17 19.03 10.98
C HIS A 106 2.32 18.11 10.50
N SER A 107 2.93 17.38 11.42
CA SER A 107 4.05 16.45 11.16
C SER A 107 3.80 15.05 11.75
N THR A 108 2.58 14.77 12.21
CA THR A 108 2.19 13.52 12.86
C THR A 108 1.29 12.73 11.93
N TYR A 109 1.54 11.42 11.86
CA TYR A 109 0.80 10.47 11.02
C TYR A 109 0.53 9.20 11.81
N SER A 110 -0.55 8.51 11.48
CA SER A 110 -0.81 7.13 11.86
C SER A 110 -0.57 6.22 10.67
N ALA A 111 -0.14 4.99 10.95
CA ALA A 111 0.06 3.96 9.95
C ALA A 111 -0.31 2.60 10.49
N SER A 112 -0.99 1.79 9.68
CA SER A 112 -1.30 0.40 10.01
C SER A 112 -1.09 -0.47 8.79
N PHE A 113 -0.29 -1.52 8.93
CA PHE A 113 -0.08 -2.50 7.86
C PHE A 113 -0.01 -3.92 8.41
N MET A 114 -0.19 -4.87 7.54
CA MET A 114 -0.17 -6.30 7.85
C MET A 114 0.66 -7.06 6.83
N PHE A 115 1.31 -8.14 7.26
CA PHE A 115 1.95 -9.11 6.39
C PHE A 115 1.59 -10.54 6.81
N GLN A 116 1.69 -11.46 5.86
CA GLN A 116 1.48 -12.89 6.08
C GLN A 116 2.77 -13.53 6.63
N ARG A 117 2.60 -14.53 7.50
CA ARG A 117 3.69 -15.32 8.09
C ARG A 117 3.61 -16.75 7.60
N PHE A 118 4.78 -17.35 7.37
CA PHE A 118 4.92 -18.72 6.88
C PHE A 118 5.92 -19.49 7.73
N SER A 119 5.76 -20.80 7.78
CA SER A 119 6.79 -21.73 8.26
C SER A 119 7.84 -22.01 7.17
N PRO A 120 8.97 -22.65 7.50
CA PRO A 120 10.03 -22.91 6.53
C PRO A 120 9.63 -23.78 5.32
N ASP A 121 8.57 -24.58 5.45
CA ASP A 121 7.97 -25.37 4.36
C ASP A 121 6.98 -24.60 3.49
N GLY A 122 6.79 -23.27 3.76
CA GLY A 122 5.88 -22.42 3.03
C GLY A 122 4.42 -22.46 3.50
N THR A 123 4.11 -23.21 4.56
CA THR A 123 2.75 -23.25 5.11
C THR A 123 2.39 -21.93 5.78
N PHE A 124 1.20 -21.39 5.48
CA PHE A 124 0.69 -20.18 6.12
C PHE A 124 0.44 -20.42 7.61
N THR A 125 1.05 -19.60 8.47
CA THR A 125 0.96 -19.72 9.93
C THR A 125 0.18 -18.59 10.58
N GLY A 126 -0.26 -17.59 9.81
CA GLY A 126 -1.02 -16.46 10.31
C GLY A 126 -0.51 -15.11 9.83
N THR A 127 -0.85 -14.05 10.54
CA THR A 127 -0.53 -12.68 10.15
C THR A 127 0.16 -11.91 11.28
N GLN A 128 0.79 -10.82 10.91
CA GLN A 128 1.29 -9.85 11.89
C GLN A 128 0.85 -8.45 11.49
N LYS A 129 0.14 -7.77 12.39
CA LYS A 129 -0.32 -6.40 12.23
C LYS A 129 0.61 -5.45 12.99
N ILE A 130 0.97 -4.38 12.32
CA ILE A 130 1.82 -3.30 12.84
C ILE A 130 0.99 -2.01 12.83
N THR A 131 0.97 -1.31 13.95
CA THR A 131 0.31 0.00 14.05
C THR A 131 1.30 0.99 14.66
N SER A 132 1.49 2.13 14.00
CA SER A 132 2.51 3.12 14.37
C SER A 132 1.95 4.52 14.43
N THR A 133 2.38 5.28 15.43
CA THR A 133 2.36 6.73 15.39
C THR A 133 3.71 7.23 14.90
N ILE A 134 3.72 8.12 13.94
CA ILE A 134 4.90 8.59 13.21
C ILE A 134 5.02 10.10 13.40
N VAL A 135 6.23 10.57 13.71
CA VAL A 135 6.53 12.00 13.76
C VAL A 135 7.64 12.29 12.76
N VAL A 136 7.30 13.06 11.72
CA VAL A 136 8.24 13.50 10.67
C VAL A 136 9.03 14.70 11.19
N GLY A 137 10.33 14.64 11.07
CA GLY A 137 11.29 15.67 11.49
C GLY A 137 12.26 16.00 10.36
N GLY A 138 13.35 16.71 10.72
CA GLY A 138 14.44 17.00 9.79
C GLY A 138 14.00 17.72 8.50
N ARG A 139 12.99 18.56 8.56
CA ARG A 139 12.38 19.21 7.39
C ARG A 139 11.84 18.21 6.34
N GLY A 140 11.37 17.03 6.80
CA GLY A 140 10.84 15.98 5.94
C GLY A 140 11.85 14.93 5.52
N SER A 141 13.07 14.94 6.07
CA SER A 141 14.13 13.98 5.72
C SER A 141 14.26 12.81 6.72
N THR A 142 13.67 12.91 7.90
CA THR A 142 13.70 11.87 8.93
C THR A 142 12.33 11.66 9.55
N TYR A 143 12.10 10.52 10.18
CA TYR A 143 10.98 10.32 11.09
C TYR A 143 11.34 9.38 12.25
N ASN A 144 10.52 9.44 13.30
CA ASN A 144 10.55 8.49 14.41
C ASN A 144 9.15 7.87 14.58
N THR A 145 9.10 6.63 15.10
CA THR A 145 7.84 5.96 15.41
C THR A 145 7.78 5.37 16.79
N ASN A 146 6.55 5.34 17.36
CA ASN A 146 6.15 4.39 18.38
C ASN A 146 5.20 3.37 17.74
N THR A 147 5.44 2.08 17.98
CA THR A 147 4.82 1.00 17.24
C THR A 147 4.32 -0.09 18.18
N SER A 148 3.07 -0.53 17.96
CA SER A 148 2.49 -1.74 18.53
C SER A 148 2.47 -2.84 17.49
N ILE A 149 2.67 -4.08 17.94
CA ILE A 149 2.73 -5.29 17.14
C ILE A 149 1.69 -6.26 17.68
N GLN A 150 0.90 -6.85 16.80
CA GLN A 150 -0.03 -7.94 17.10
C GLN A 150 0.27 -9.13 16.19
N VAL A 151 0.36 -10.32 16.76
CA VAL A 151 0.62 -11.57 16.03
C VAL A 151 -0.62 -12.44 16.14
N PHE A 152 -1.10 -12.92 14.99
CA PHE A 152 -2.27 -13.78 14.89
C PHE A 152 -1.91 -15.13 14.29
N ASP A 153 -2.63 -16.19 14.68
CA ASP A 153 -2.56 -17.49 14.02
C ASP A 153 -3.33 -17.53 12.70
N ALA A 154 -3.33 -18.67 12.03
CA ALA A 154 -4.04 -18.88 10.76
C ALA A 154 -5.57 -18.77 10.88
N ASN A 155 -6.13 -18.90 12.08
CA ASN A 155 -7.56 -18.73 12.39
C ASN A 155 -7.90 -17.32 12.89
N ASN A 156 -6.93 -16.38 12.81
CA ASN A 156 -7.05 -15.01 13.29
C ASN A 156 -7.22 -14.86 14.81
N ASN A 157 -6.76 -15.83 15.61
CA ASN A 157 -6.66 -15.69 17.06
C ASN A 157 -5.39 -14.93 17.42
N LEU A 158 -5.47 -14.00 18.36
CA LEU A 158 -4.31 -13.25 18.85
C LEU A 158 -3.38 -14.18 19.65
N LEU A 159 -2.15 -14.36 19.17
CA LEU A 159 -1.11 -15.14 19.84
C LEU A 159 -0.24 -14.31 20.78
N GLY A 160 -0.08 -13.00 20.49
CA GLY A 160 0.76 -12.15 21.30
C GLY A 160 0.87 -10.73 20.80
N THR A 161 1.47 -9.88 21.61
CA THR A 161 1.71 -8.47 21.31
C THR A 161 3.17 -8.11 21.50
N GLY A 162 3.59 -7.00 20.92
CA GLY A 162 4.96 -6.49 21.06
C GLY A 162 5.01 -4.98 20.88
N CYS A 163 6.16 -4.41 21.19
CA CYS A 163 6.47 -3.00 21.08
C CYS A 163 7.74 -2.79 20.25
N ALA A 164 7.76 -1.71 19.47
CA ALA A 164 8.95 -1.30 18.75
C ALA A 164 9.01 0.23 18.63
N THR A 165 10.20 0.72 18.36
CA THR A 165 10.42 2.07 17.82
C THR A 165 11.12 1.96 16.49
N ALA A 166 10.96 2.96 15.64
CA ALA A 166 11.79 3.04 14.43
C ALA A 166 12.31 4.46 14.25
N THR A 167 13.49 4.55 13.65
CA THR A 167 14.02 5.75 13.03
C THR A 167 14.09 5.53 11.53
N ALA A 168 13.87 6.57 10.75
CA ALA A 168 13.97 6.47 9.31
C ALA A 168 14.63 7.68 8.69
N THR A 169 15.24 7.45 7.54
CA THR A 169 15.74 8.48 6.64
C THR A 169 15.07 8.30 5.28
N ARG A 170 14.80 9.44 4.62
CA ARG A 170 14.23 9.41 3.28
C ARG A 170 15.22 8.79 2.31
N PHE A 171 14.70 7.91 1.44
CA PHE A 171 15.47 7.35 0.32
C PHE A 171 15.47 8.39 -0.80
N GLU A 172 16.65 8.76 -1.29
CA GLU A 172 16.86 9.71 -2.38
C GLU A 172 17.03 8.98 -3.72
#